data_74ab261558074ac0d27dd63aca490274
#
_entry.id   74ab261558074ac0d27dd63aca490274
#
_cell.length_a   1.000
_cell.length_b   1.000
_cell.length_c   1.000
_cell.angle_alpha   90.00
_cell.angle_beta   90.00
_cell.angle_gamma   90.00
#
_symmetry.space_group_name_H-M   'P 1'
#
loop_
_entity.id
_entity.type
_entity.pdbx_description
1 polymer ?
#
loop_
_entity_poly.entity_id
_entity_poly.type
_entity_poly.pdbx_seq_one_letter_code
_entity_poly.pdbx_strand_id
1 'polypeptide(L)'
;MELERFFAENPCAAVAFSGGADSAYLLYAAVKAGANVKAYYVKTAFQPQFELEDAEKLAGELGTPMQVLPLDILCDQTVTANPPDRCYHCKKRIFSAIRAAAAQDGFSVLLDGTNASDDAGDRPGIRALEELSVRSPLREAGLTKAEIRRLSKEAGLFTHDKPAYACLATRIPTGEIITAEKLRRTEWAETYLAGLGLRDFRVRAMGNTAKLQVRASDLNLVVTHREQITAELGKAYEGVLLDLEVRG
;
A
#
# COMPACT_ATOMS: atom_id res chain seq x y z
N MET A 1 -22.65 -6.01 14.51
CA MET A 1 -21.57 -6.90 13.99
C MET A 1 -20.33 -6.73 14.88
N GLU A 2 -19.38 -7.65 14.86
CA GLU A 2 -18.18 -7.56 15.71
C GLU A 2 -17.40 -6.25 15.53
N LEU A 3 -17.35 -5.75 14.30
CA LEU A 3 -16.65 -4.48 13.99
C LEU A 3 -17.35 -3.24 14.60
N GLU A 4 -18.66 -3.21 14.62
CA GLU A 4 -19.45 -2.15 15.31
C GLU A 4 -19.21 -2.19 16.81
N ARG A 5 -19.18 -3.39 17.38
CA ARG A 5 -18.86 -3.59 18.80
C ARG A 5 -17.45 -3.11 19.11
N PHE A 6 -16.49 -3.41 18.24
CA PHE A 6 -15.11 -2.93 18.39
C PHE A 6 -15.06 -1.40 18.52
N PHE A 7 -15.75 -0.66 17.64
CA PHE A 7 -15.77 0.79 17.68
C PHE A 7 -16.59 1.37 18.84
N ALA A 8 -17.62 0.66 19.31
CA ALA A 8 -18.33 1.04 20.53
C ALA A 8 -17.42 0.94 21.76
N GLU A 9 -16.54 -0.06 21.81
CA GLU A 9 -15.55 -0.25 22.88
C GLU A 9 -14.31 0.67 22.70
N ASN A 10 -14.02 1.13 21.47
CA ASN A 10 -12.89 1.97 21.10
C ASN A 10 -13.37 3.21 20.32
N PRO A 11 -14.09 4.14 20.96
CA PRO A 11 -14.74 5.26 20.28
C PRO A 11 -13.77 6.35 19.78
N CYS A 12 -12.48 6.28 20.17
CA CYS A 12 -11.44 7.22 19.75
C CYS A 12 -10.21 6.45 19.30
N ALA A 13 -9.82 6.59 18.01
CA ALA A 13 -8.69 5.85 17.46
C ALA A 13 -7.98 6.59 16.31
N ALA A 14 -6.66 6.37 16.20
CA ALA A 14 -5.86 6.72 15.04
C ALA A 14 -5.89 5.56 14.03
N VAL A 15 -6.07 5.85 12.75
CA VAL A 15 -6.07 4.85 11.68
C VAL A 15 -4.83 5.02 10.83
N ALA A 16 -3.95 4.01 10.79
CA ALA A 16 -2.87 3.93 9.82
C ALA A 16 -3.49 3.67 8.43
N PHE A 17 -3.50 4.71 7.60
CA PHE A 17 -4.28 4.76 6.39
C PHE A 17 -3.37 4.73 5.16
N SER A 18 -3.50 3.70 4.33
CA SER A 18 -2.70 3.52 3.11
C SER A 18 -3.44 3.88 1.82
N GLY A 19 -4.74 4.19 1.89
CA GLY A 19 -5.57 4.36 0.69
C GLY A 19 -5.88 3.07 -0.07
N GLY A 20 -5.45 1.91 0.44
CA GLY A 20 -5.83 0.59 -0.09
C GLY A 20 -7.22 0.14 0.36
N ALA A 21 -7.80 -0.85 -0.32
CA ALA A 21 -9.18 -1.31 -0.08
C ALA A 21 -9.47 -1.65 1.39
N ASP A 22 -8.54 -2.31 2.07
CA ASP A 22 -8.74 -2.77 3.43
C ASP A 22 -8.76 -1.59 4.42
N SER A 23 -7.75 -0.70 4.36
CA SER A 23 -7.70 0.49 5.21
C SER A 23 -8.83 1.48 4.90
N ALA A 24 -9.28 1.52 3.64
CA ALA A 24 -10.44 2.29 3.21
C ALA A 24 -11.73 1.82 3.87
N TYR A 25 -11.97 0.52 3.85
CA TYR A 25 -13.13 -0.06 4.51
C TYR A 25 -13.09 0.10 6.03
N LEU A 26 -11.91 -0.06 6.64
CA LEU A 26 -11.72 0.18 8.08
C LEU A 26 -12.12 1.62 8.46
N LEU A 27 -11.63 2.60 7.71
CA LEU A 27 -11.93 4.02 7.96
C LEU A 27 -13.42 4.30 7.80
N TYR A 28 -14.03 3.81 6.71
CA TYR A 28 -15.47 3.91 6.49
C TYR A 28 -16.29 3.31 7.64
N ALA A 29 -15.92 2.09 8.08
CA ALA A 29 -16.64 1.41 9.16
C ALA A 29 -16.53 2.17 10.49
N ALA A 30 -15.36 2.76 10.78
CA ALA A 30 -15.16 3.60 11.96
C ALA A 30 -16.06 4.84 11.94
N VAL A 31 -16.08 5.55 10.81
CA VAL A 31 -16.94 6.73 10.60
C VAL A 31 -18.43 6.37 10.72
N LYS A 32 -18.85 5.29 10.07
CA LYS A 32 -20.23 4.79 10.13
C LYS A 32 -20.67 4.40 11.55
N ALA A 33 -19.75 3.88 12.35
CA ALA A 33 -19.99 3.57 13.76
C ALA A 33 -20.01 4.82 14.67
N GLY A 34 -19.75 6.00 14.14
CA GLY A 34 -19.70 7.26 14.91
C GLY A 34 -18.45 7.41 15.77
N ALA A 35 -17.39 6.65 15.50
CA ALA A 35 -16.13 6.77 16.22
C ALA A 35 -15.38 8.06 15.84
N ASN A 36 -14.75 8.70 16.83
CA ASN A 36 -13.85 9.82 16.61
C ASN A 36 -12.52 9.28 16.09
N VAL A 37 -12.29 9.40 14.79
CA VAL A 37 -11.09 8.86 14.14
C VAL A 37 -10.36 9.91 13.32
N LYS A 38 -9.04 9.79 13.28
CA LYS A 38 -8.16 10.55 12.39
C LYS A 38 -7.30 9.58 11.59
N ALA A 39 -7.23 9.81 10.29
CA ALA A 39 -6.41 9.03 9.38
C ALA A 39 -4.97 9.59 9.35
N TYR A 40 -3.99 8.72 9.38
CA TYR A 40 -2.57 9.07 9.27
C TYR A 40 -1.97 8.34 8.07
N TYR A 41 -1.54 9.09 7.07
CA TYR A 41 -0.84 8.58 5.89
C TYR A 41 0.64 8.90 5.99
N VAL A 42 1.50 7.90 5.96
CA VAL A 42 2.95 8.13 5.92
C VAL A 42 3.43 8.13 4.47
N LYS A 43 3.86 9.29 3.97
CA LYS A 43 4.45 9.42 2.65
C LYS A 43 5.96 9.21 2.72
N THR A 44 6.43 8.14 2.08
CA THR A 44 7.86 7.88 1.86
C THR A 44 8.11 7.74 0.35
N ALA A 45 9.37 7.54 -0.04
CA ALA A 45 9.72 7.22 -1.42
C ALA A 45 9.19 5.85 -1.90
N PHE A 46 8.61 5.03 -0.99
CA PHE A 46 8.08 3.71 -1.34
C PHE A 46 6.62 3.73 -1.79
N GLN A 47 5.85 4.79 -1.47
CA GLN A 47 4.48 4.96 -1.90
C GLN A 47 4.43 5.85 -3.15
N PRO A 48 3.84 5.39 -4.26
CA PRO A 48 3.65 6.22 -5.43
C PRO A 48 2.68 7.36 -5.15
N GLN A 49 2.73 8.38 -5.99
CA GLN A 49 1.94 9.59 -5.78
C GLN A 49 0.43 9.34 -5.87
N PHE A 50 0.00 8.48 -6.79
CA PHE A 50 -1.43 8.17 -6.94
C PHE A 50 -2.06 7.52 -5.69
N GLU A 51 -1.29 6.79 -4.86
CA GLU A 51 -1.83 6.22 -3.62
C GLU A 51 -2.13 7.29 -2.57
N LEU A 52 -1.33 8.36 -2.54
CA LEU A 52 -1.63 9.53 -1.69
C LEU A 52 -2.89 10.24 -2.19
N GLU A 53 -3.00 10.48 -3.49
CA GLU A 53 -4.17 11.15 -4.11
C GLU A 53 -5.47 10.37 -3.84
N ASP A 54 -5.44 9.04 -3.97
CA ASP A 54 -6.57 8.17 -3.64
C ASP A 54 -6.91 8.24 -2.14
N ALA A 55 -5.91 8.29 -1.28
CA ALA A 55 -6.11 8.41 0.17
C ALA A 55 -6.75 9.75 0.54
N GLU A 56 -6.26 10.86 -0.01
CA GLU A 56 -6.80 12.21 0.20
C GLU A 56 -8.25 12.30 -0.29
N LYS A 57 -8.52 11.77 -1.48
CA LYS A 57 -9.87 11.71 -2.04
C LYS A 57 -10.83 10.97 -1.12
N LEU A 58 -10.46 9.77 -0.67
CA LEU A 58 -11.33 8.96 0.18
C LEU A 58 -11.56 9.60 1.55
N ALA A 59 -10.51 10.12 2.18
CA ALA A 59 -10.66 10.82 3.46
C ALA A 59 -11.60 12.03 3.34
N GLY A 60 -11.51 12.78 2.23
CA GLY A 60 -12.42 13.87 1.90
C GLY A 60 -13.86 13.41 1.68
N GLU A 61 -14.11 12.34 0.93
CA GLU A 61 -15.44 11.75 0.72
C GLU A 61 -16.09 11.27 2.03
N LEU A 62 -15.28 10.75 2.96
CA LEU A 62 -15.74 10.32 4.28
C LEU A 62 -15.85 11.45 5.31
N GLY A 63 -15.43 12.67 4.97
CA GLY A 63 -15.38 13.80 5.89
C GLY A 63 -14.45 13.57 7.10
N THR A 64 -13.42 12.73 6.93
CA THR A 64 -12.51 12.35 8.02
C THR A 64 -11.22 13.16 7.96
N PRO A 65 -10.76 13.74 9.07
CA PRO A 65 -9.47 14.40 9.12
C PRO A 65 -8.34 13.43 8.74
N MET A 66 -7.48 13.84 7.81
CA MET A 66 -6.29 13.08 7.44
C MET A 66 -5.03 13.93 7.63
N GLN A 67 -3.99 13.32 8.18
CA GLN A 67 -2.67 13.93 8.29
C GLN A 67 -1.66 13.13 7.46
N VAL A 68 -0.97 13.84 6.56
CA VAL A 68 0.16 13.28 5.81
C VAL A 68 1.44 13.52 6.60
N LEU A 69 2.14 12.45 6.91
CA LEU A 69 3.41 12.45 7.64
C LEU A 69 4.54 12.16 6.65
N PRO A 70 5.37 13.14 6.28
CA PRO A 70 6.54 12.88 5.45
C PRO A 70 7.58 12.11 6.28
N LEU A 71 8.10 11.02 5.72
CA LEU A 71 9.16 10.22 6.34
C LEU A 71 10.22 9.87 5.31
N ASP A 72 11.45 10.33 5.55
CA ASP A 72 12.60 9.92 4.74
C ASP A 72 13.07 8.53 5.15
N ILE A 73 12.50 7.52 4.50
CA ILE A 73 12.84 6.10 4.73
C ILE A 73 14.19 5.73 4.10
N LEU A 74 14.69 6.53 3.15
CA LEU A 74 15.95 6.26 2.47
C LEU A 74 17.18 6.59 3.33
N CYS A 75 17.01 7.37 4.38
CA CYS A 75 18.05 7.60 5.40
C CYS A 75 18.29 6.37 6.30
N ASP A 76 17.38 5.37 6.29
CA ASP A 76 17.55 4.15 7.08
C ASP A 76 18.31 3.08 6.29
N GLN A 77 19.60 2.89 6.63
CA GLN A 77 20.48 1.95 5.95
C GLN A 77 20.00 0.49 6.05
N THR A 78 19.33 0.12 7.14
CA THR A 78 18.77 -1.23 7.30
C THR A 78 17.65 -1.46 6.29
N VAL A 79 16.80 -0.46 6.07
CA VAL A 79 15.72 -0.55 5.09
C VAL A 79 16.25 -0.51 3.66
N THR A 80 17.21 0.39 3.37
CA THR A 80 17.76 0.56 2.01
C THR A 80 18.66 -0.58 1.58
N ALA A 81 19.28 -1.32 2.50
CA ALA A 81 20.00 -2.56 2.20
C ALA A 81 19.08 -3.67 1.67
N ASN A 82 17.76 -3.49 1.80
CA ASN A 82 16.73 -4.40 1.27
C ASN A 82 16.86 -5.87 1.72
N PRO A 83 17.02 -6.12 3.03
CA PRO A 83 17.10 -7.49 3.54
C PRO A 83 15.75 -8.21 3.39
N PRO A 84 15.70 -9.55 3.55
CA PRO A 84 14.45 -10.32 3.48
C PRO A 84 13.37 -9.82 4.44
N ASP A 85 13.76 -9.33 5.62
CA ASP A 85 12.86 -8.76 6.64
C ASP A 85 12.71 -7.23 6.55
N ARG A 86 13.07 -6.61 5.41
CA ARG A 86 12.91 -5.16 5.19
C ARG A 86 11.54 -4.63 5.62
N CYS A 87 10.46 -5.41 5.38
CA CYS A 87 9.11 -5.01 5.73
C CYS A 87 8.93 -4.79 7.24
N TYR A 88 9.60 -5.57 8.08
CA TYR A 88 9.63 -5.36 9.52
C TYR A 88 10.24 -3.99 9.89
N HIS A 89 11.45 -3.72 9.41
CA HIS A 89 12.15 -2.48 9.69
C HIS A 89 11.38 -1.26 9.18
N CYS A 90 10.87 -1.33 7.95
CA CYS A 90 10.07 -0.28 7.34
C CYS A 90 8.79 0.00 8.15
N LYS A 91 8.02 -1.05 8.51
CA LYS A 91 6.80 -0.89 9.33
C LYS A 91 7.11 -0.32 10.70
N LYS A 92 8.18 -0.75 11.38
CA LYS A 92 8.58 -0.15 12.66
C LYS A 92 8.76 1.36 12.55
N ARG A 93 9.44 1.85 11.52
CA ARG A 93 9.63 3.29 11.27
C ARG A 93 8.31 4.00 11.01
N ILE A 94 7.49 3.46 10.10
CA ILE A 94 6.20 4.04 9.71
C ILE A 94 5.25 4.12 10.92
N PHE A 95 5.03 3.01 11.60
CA PHE A 95 4.07 2.95 12.72
C PHE A 95 4.56 3.71 13.96
N SER A 96 5.88 3.80 14.18
CA SER A 96 6.42 4.68 15.23
C SER A 96 6.16 6.16 14.94
N ALA A 97 6.29 6.59 13.68
CA ALA A 97 5.97 7.96 13.27
C ALA A 97 4.47 8.26 13.45
N ILE A 98 3.59 7.33 13.02
CA ILE A 98 2.13 7.48 13.22
C ILE A 98 1.80 7.54 14.70
N ARG A 99 2.37 6.65 15.52
CA ARG A 99 2.12 6.62 16.97
C ARG A 99 2.50 7.94 17.66
N ALA A 100 3.65 8.50 17.27
CA ALA A 100 4.09 9.78 17.82
C ALA A 100 3.12 10.91 17.45
N ALA A 101 2.67 11.00 16.21
CA ALA A 101 1.71 11.98 15.75
C ALA A 101 0.32 11.76 16.39
N ALA A 102 -0.15 10.53 16.46
CA ALA A 102 -1.42 10.16 17.08
C ALA A 102 -1.45 10.53 18.57
N ALA A 103 -0.36 10.29 19.30
CA ALA A 103 -0.24 10.65 20.71
C ALA A 103 -0.30 12.18 20.93
N GLN A 104 0.29 12.98 20.03
CA GLN A 104 0.18 14.44 20.06
C GLN A 104 -1.25 14.93 19.86
N ASP A 105 -2.04 14.21 19.05
CA ASP A 105 -3.45 14.49 18.82
C ASP A 105 -4.39 13.87 19.88
N GLY A 106 -3.84 13.19 20.90
CA GLY A 106 -4.60 12.60 21.99
C GLY A 106 -5.16 11.20 21.72
N PHE A 107 -4.76 10.54 20.62
CA PHE A 107 -5.17 9.16 20.35
C PHE A 107 -4.21 8.16 21.01
N SER A 108 -4.76 7.23 21.78
CA SER A 108 -4.01 6.15 22.43
C SER A 108 -4.10 4.79 21.69
N VAL A 109 -5.14 4.61 20.88
CA VAL A 109 -5.38 3.39 20.11
C VAL A 109 -4.98 3.61 18.67
N LEU A 110 -4.09 2.76 18.14
CA LEU A 110 -3.65 2.79 16.73
C LEU A 110 -4.15 1.54 16.03
N LEU A 111 -4.82 1.76 14.90
CA LEU A 111 -5.46 0.72 14.09
C LEU A 111 -4.78 0.60 12.73
N ASP A 112 -4.78 -0.63 12.17
CA ASP A 112 -4.36 -0.89 10.80
C ASP A 112 -5.39 -1.73 10.03
N GLY A 113 -5.24 -1.78 8.70
CA GLY A 113 -6.14 -2.49 7.79
C GLY A 113 -5.79 -3.96 7.57
N THR A 114 -5.00 -4.60 8.43
CA THR A 114 -4.70 -6.03 8.31
C THR A 114 -5.99 -6.85 8.47
N ASN A 115 -6.23 -7.80 7.56
CA ASN A 115 -7.46 -8.59 7.48
C ASN A 115 -7.23 -10.09 7.79
N ALA A 116 -8.30 -10.88 7.86
CA ALA A 116 -8.23 -12.30 8.20
C ALA A 116 -7.57 -13.18 7.13
N SER A 117 -7.49 -12.71 5.88
CA SER A 117 -6.77 -13.42 4.81
C SER A 117 -5.26 -13.18 4.82
N ASP A 118 -4.77 -12.20 5.60
CA ASP A 118 -3.35 -11.94 5.72
C ASP A 118 -2.71 -12.98 6.63
N ASP A 119 -1.79 -13.77 6.08
CA ASP A 119 -1.11 -14.84 6.83
C ASP A 119 -0.29 -14.26 7.98
N ALA A 120 -0.57 -14.70 9.20
CA ALA A 120 0.09 -14.25 10.41
C ALA A 120 1.47 -14.90 10.62
N GLY A 121 1.66 -16.12 10.07
CA GLY A 121 2.80 -16.96 10.47
C GLY A 121 4.13 -16.55 9.88
N ASP A 122 4.15 -15.85 8.75
CA ASP A 122 5.38 -15.69 7.94
C ASP A 122 5.68 -14.27 7.46
N ARG A 123 4.97 -13.25 7.98
CA ARG A 123 5.21 -11.87 7.52
C ARG A 123 5.95 -11.04 8.57
N PRO A 124 7.22 -10.68 8.31
CA PRO A 124 8.00 -9.82 9.21
C PRO A 124 7.27 -8.54 9.65
N GLY A 125 6.38 -8.05 8.76
CA GLY A 125 5.59 -6.85 9.04
C GLY A 125 4.54 -7.00 10.14
N ILE A 126 4.00 -8.20 10.40
CA ILE A 126 3.02 -8.44 11.48
C ILE A 126 3.70 -8.34 12.83
N ARG A 127 4.90 -8.91 12.98
CA ARG A 127 5.70 -8.79 14.19
C ARG A 127 5.91 -7.32 14.60
N ALA A 128 6.16 -6.42 13.64
CA ALA A 128 6.29 -5.00 13.92
C ALA A 128 5.00 -4.38 14.48
N LEU A 129 3.83 -4.79 14.00
CA LEU A 129 2.53 -4.32 14.49
C LEU A 129 2.28 -4.77 15.93
N GLU A 130 2.55 -6.06 16.21
CA GLU A 130 2.41 -6.64 17.55
C GLU A 130 3.31 -5.94 18.57
N GLU A 131 4.62 -5.75 18.26
CA GLU A 131 5.57 -5.04 19.11
C GLU A 131 5.14 -3.58 19.39
N LEU A 132 4.44 -2.95 18.46
CA LEU A 132 3.92 -1.59 18.59
C LEU A 132 2.48 -1.54 19.11
N SER A 133 1.89 -2.68 19.53
CA SER A 133 0.52 -2.77 20.03
C SER A 133 -0.52 -2.15 19.08
N VAL A 134 -0.32 -2.33 17.77
CA VAL A 134 -1.27 -1.90 16.76
C VAL A 134 -2.40 -2.92 16.68
N ARG A 135 -3.66 -2.46 16.71
CA ARG A 135 -4.84 -3.31 16.62
C ARG A 135 -5.26 -3.47 15.16
N SER A 136 -5.74 -4.65 14.81
CA SER A 136 -6.21 -5.00 13.45
C SER A 136 -7.70 -5.40 13.47
N PRO A 137 -8.63 -4.41 13.55
CA PRO A 137 -10.06 -4.70 13.78
C PRO A 137 -10.70 -5.59 12.71
N LEU A 138 -10.26 -5.48 11.45
CA LEU A 138 -10.76 -6.33 10.36
C LEU A 138 -10.38 -7.79 10.58
N ARG A 139 -9.15 -8.05 11.04
CA ARG A 139 -8.70 -9.40 11.40
C ARG A 139 -9.41 -9.91 12.65
N GLU A 140 -9.53 -9.08 13.68
CA GLU A 140 -10.22 -9.42 14.93
C GLU A 140 -11.69 -9.77 14.70
N ALA A 141 -12.34 -9.10 13.73
CA ALA A 141 -13.70 -9.40 13.29
C ALA A 141 -13.79 -10.57 12.27
N GLY A 142 -12.68 -11.24 11.97
CA GLY A 142 -12.65 -12.37 11.04
C GLY A 142 -12.91 -12.00 9.57
N LEU A 143 -12.85 -10.72 9.20
CA LEU A 143 -13.16 -10.26 7.84
C LEU A 143 -12.06 -10.65 6.86
N THR A 144 -12.43 -11.41 5.85
CA THR A 144 -11.57 -11.80 4.75
C THR A 144 -11.48 -10.69 3.69
N LYS A 145 -10.44 -10.72 2.87
CA LYS A 145 -10.28 -9.78 1.76
C LYS A 145 -11.46 -9.79 0.77
N ALA A 146 -12.04 -10.95 0.51
CA ALA A 146 -13.21 -11.08 -0.36
C ALA A 146 -14.44 -10.38 0.27
N GLU A 147 -14.67 -10.58 1.56
CA GLU A 147 -15.76 -9.92 2.28
C GLU A 147 -15.58 -8.41 2.36
N ILE A 148 -14.35 -7.94 2.64
CA ILE A 148 -14.03 -6.51 2.66
C ILE A 148 -14.33 -5.87 1.31
N ARG A 149 -13.95 -6.50 0.19
CA ARG A 149 -14.26 -5.99 -1.15
C ARG A 149 -15.76 -5.95 -1.43
N ARG A 150 -16.50 -7.00 -1.03
CA ARG A 150 -17.97 -7.05 -1.15
C ARG A 150 -18.61 -5.91 -0.35
N LEU A 151 -18.24 -5.77 0.91
CA LEU A 151 -18.75 -4.72 1.80
C LEU A 151 -18.36 -3.32 1.35
N SER A 152 -17.16 -3.14 0.82
CA SER A 152 -16.70 -1.87 0.22
C SER A 152 -17.55 -1.50 -1.00
N LYS A 153 -17.91 -2.48 -1.84
CA LYS A 153 -18.80 -2.27 -2.98
C LYS A 153 -20.20 -1.87 -2.55
N GLU A 154 -20.77 -2.54 -1.56
CA GLU A 154 -22.07 -2.22 -0.97
C GLU A 154 -22.10 -0.82 -0.33
N ALA A 155 -20.96 -0.40 0.23
CA ALA A 155 -20.76 0.94 0.79
C ALA A 155 -20.50 2.03 -0.27
N GLY A 156 -20.36 1.67 -1.57
CA GLY A 156 -20.08 2.60 -2.65
C GLY A 156 -18.65 3.13 -2.66
N LEU A 157 -17.70 2.48 -1.96
CA LEU A 157 -16.31 2.91 -1.94
C LEU A 157 -15.64 2.61 -3.28
N PHE A 158 -15.03 3.61 -3.92
CA PHE A 158 -14.35 3.43 -5.20
C PHE A 158 -13.14 2.49 -5.12
N THR A 159 -12.64 2.23 -3.91
CA THR A 159 -11.51 1.34 -3.67
C THR A 159 -11.86 -0.14 -3.69
N HIS A 160 -13.14 -0.52 -3.83
CA HIS A 160 -13.61 -1.89 -3.75
C HIS A 160 -12.98 -2.84 -4.79
N ASP A 161 -12.69 -2.35 -5.99
CA ASP A 161 -12.07 -3.10 -7.09
C ASP A 161 -10.59 -2.73 -7.32
N LYS A 162 -10.04 -1.82 -6.48
CA LYS A 162 -8.63 -1.40 -6.59
C LYS A 162 -7.71 -2.62 -6.49
N PRO A 163 -6.81 -2.85 -7.47
CA PRO A 163 -5.82 -3.91 -7.39
C PRO A 163 -4.92 -3.75 -6.16
N ALA A 164 -4.47 -4.87 -5.59
CA ALA A 164 -3.49 -4.82 -4.52
C ALA A 164 -2.19 -4.22 -5.04
N TYR A 165 -1.80 -3.09 -4.49
CA TYR A 165 -0.54 -2.45 -4.82
C TYR A 165 0.46 -2.59 -3.67
N ALA A 166 1.52 -3.37 -3.88
CA ALA A 166 2.62 -3.43 -2.94
C ALA A 166 3.56 -2.23 -3.17
N CYS A 167 4.23 -1.77 -2.12
CA CYS A 167 5.11 -0.61 -2.19
C CYS A 167 6.19 -0.76 -3.29
N LEU A 168 6.65 0.35 -3.87
CA LEU A 168 7.66 0.39 -4.95
C LEU A 168 8.95 -0.38 -4.61
N ALA A 169 9.34 -0.41 -3.34
CA ALA A 169 10.51 -1.16 -2.90
C ALA A 169 10.45 -2.66 -3.26
N THR A 170 9.26 -3.23 -3.43
CA THR A 170 9.10 -4.63 -3.87
C THR A 170 9.49 -4.87 -5.32
N ARG A 171 9.70 -3.81 -6.13
CA ARG A 171 10.15 -3.91 -7.51
C ARG A 171 11.65 -4.14 -7.61
N ILE A 172 12.38 -3.89 -6.53
CA ILE A 172 13.83 -4.06 -6.43
C ILE A 172 14.10 -5.43 -5.79
N PRO A 173 14.92 -6.30 -6.39
CA PRO A 173 15.26 -7.60 -5.84
C PRO A 173 15.81 -7.52 -4.41
N THR A 174 15.43 -8.47 -3.57
CA THR A 174 15.97 -8.58 -2.20
C THR A 174 17.49 -8.67 -2.24
N GLY A 175 18.16 -7.93 -1.36
CA GLY A 175 19.61 -7.82 -1.31
C GLY A 175 20.20 -6.75 -2.25
N GLU A 176 19.42 -6.19 -3.18
CA GLU A 176 19.85 -5.03 -3.94
C GLU A 176 19.51 -3.73 -3.19
N ILE A 177 20.49 -2.81 -3.14
CA ILE A 177 20.30 -1.50 -2.49
C ILE A 177 19.16 -0.72 -3.17
N ILE A 178 18.23 -0.24 -2.34
CA ILE A 178 17.14 0.64 -2.76
C ILE A 178 17.67 2.07 -2.81
N THR A 179 17.53 2.71 -3.98
CA THR A 179 17.90 4.12 -4.17
C THR A 179 16.70 4.94 -4.64
N ALA A 180 16.72 6.24 -4.37
CA ALA A 180 15.69 7.16 -4.88
C ALA A 180 15.57 7.11 -6.41
N GLU A 181 16.68 6.92 -7.11
CA GLU A 181 16.69 6.80 -8.57
C GLU A 181 15.94 5.57 -9.05
N LYS A 182 16.25 4.38 -8.50
CA LYS A 182 15.55 3.13 -8.84
C LYS A 182 14.05 3.24 -8.61
N LEU A 183 13.63 3.85 -7.50
CA LEU A 183 12.22 4.04 -7.16
C LEU A 183 11.52 4.98 -8.14
N ARG A 184 12.10 6.17 -8.39
CA ARG A 184 11.53 7.13 -9.35
C ARG A 184 11.41 6.55 -10.74
N ARG A 185 12.46 5.86 -11.24
CA ARG A 185 12.45 5.19 -12.53
C ARG A 185 11.34 4.15 -12.63
N THR A 186 11.13 3.38 -11.57
CA THR A 186 10.08 2.36 -11.52
C THR A 186 8.68 2.99 -11.46
N GLU A 187 8.48 4.00 -10.62
CA GLU A 187 7.21 4.73 -10.53
C GLU A 187 6.82 5.36 -11.86
N TRP A 188 7.79 6.04 -12.50
CA TRP A 188 7.58 6.64 -13.81
C TRP A 188 7.18 5.59 -14.86
N ALA A 189 7.87 4.45 -14.91
CA ALA A 189 7.55 3.37 -15.84
C ALA A 189 6.17 2.77 -15.57
N GLU A 190 5.80 2.53 -14.29
CA GLU A 190 4.47 2.04 -13.93
C GLU A 190 3.38 3.07 -14.25
N THR A 191 3.63 4.36 -14.04
CA THR A 191 2.71 5.44 -14.41
C THR A 191 2.46 5.49 -15.92
N TYR A 192 3.52 5.39 -16.73
CA TYR A 192 3.39 5.33 -18.18
C TYR A 192 2.56 4.14 -18.64
N LEU A 193 2.86 2.95 -18.13
CA LEU A 193 2.14 1.72 -18.50
C LEU A 193 0.68 1.75 -18.04
N ALA A 194 0.38 2.33 -16.89
CA ALA A 194 -1.00 2.56 -16.43
C ALA A 194 -1.77 3.46 -17.41
N GLY A 195 -1.10 4.49 -17.96
CA GLY A 195 -1.66 5.37 -19.01
C GLY A 195 -2.00 4.64 -20.31
N LEU A 196 -1.36 3.50 -20.61
CA LEU A 196 -1.71 2.63 -21.74
C LEU A 196 -2.89 1.69 -21.45
N GLY A 197 -3.43 1.70 -20.22
CA GLY A 197 -4.58 0.89 -19.82
C GLY A 197 -4.26 -0.38 -19.03
N LEU A 198 -2.99 -0.65 -18.71
CA LEU A 198 -2.63 -1.76 -17.82
C LEU A 198 -3.08 -1.45 -16.38
N ARG A 199 -3.63 -2.44 -15.67
CA ARG A 199 -4.18 -2.22 -14.31
C ARG A 199 -3.46 -2.99 -13.21
N ASP A 200 -3.19 -4.27 -13.40
CA ASP A 200 -2.50 -5.12 -12.41
C ASP A 200 -1.22 -5.68 -13.00
N PHE A 201 -0.21 -4.88 -12.96
CA PHE A 201 1.12 -5.18 -13.50
C PHE A 201 2.21 -4.73 -12.55
N ARG A 202 3.45 -5.07 -12.85
CA ARG A 202 4.64 -4.60 -12.12
C ARG A 202 5.80 -4.41 -13.08
N VAL A 203 6.58 -3.36 -12.82
CA VAL A 203 7.88 -3.16 -13.46
C VAL A 203 8.97 -3.55 -12.47
N ARG A 204 9.56 -4.73 -12.62
CA ARG A 204 10.66 -5.19 -11.79
C ARG A 204 11.99 -4.62 -12.30
N ALA A 205 12.73 -3.95 -11.43
CA ALA A 205 14.08 -3.51 -11.74
C ALA A 205 15.06 -4.68 -11.61
N MET A 206 15.68 -5.08 -12.71
CA MET A 206 16.76 -6.07 -12.74
C MET A 206 18.04 -5.36 -13.20
N GLY A 207 18.79 -4.79 -12.26
CA GLY A 207 19.85 -3.86 -12.58
C GLY A 207 19.33 -2.68 -13.41
N ASN A 208 19.83 -2.54 -14.64
CA ASN A 208 19.38 -1.51 -15.58
C ASN A 208 18.28 -1.96 -16.55
N THR A 209 17.71 -3.15 -16.34
CA THR A 209 16.66 -3.71 -17.21
C THR A 209 15.31 -3.66 -16.50
N ALA A 210 14.25 -3.27 -17.22
CA ALA A 210 12.87 -3.35 -16.79
C ALA A 210 12.27 -4.70 -17.17
N LYS A 211 11.82 -5.50 -16.19
CA LYS A 211 11.05 -6.71 -16.44
C LYS A 211 9.56 -6.44 -16.17
N LEU A 212 8.74 -6.51 -17.22
CA LEU A 212 7.30 -6.30 -17.15
C LEU A 212 6.61 -7.59 -16.73
N GLN A 213 5.86 -7.54 -15.63
CA GLN A 213 4.98 -8.62 -15.19
C GLN A 213 3.54 -8.15 -15.33
N VAL A 214 2.78 -8.80 -16.20
CA VAL A 214 1.41 -8.43 -16.53
C VAL A 214 0.47 -9.63 -16.37
N ARG A 215 -0.84 -9.38 -16.38
CA ARG A 215 -1.84 -10.46 -16.43
C ARG A 215 -1.88 -11.10 -17.81
N ALA A 216 -2.36 -12.33 -17.89
CA ALA A 216 -2.55 -13.02 -19.17
C ALA A 216 -3.45 -12.21 -20.14
N SER A 217 -4.49 -11.56 -19.61
CA SER A 217 -5.39 -10.67 -20.38
C SER A 217 -4.68 -9.50 -21.04
N ASP A 218 -3.58 -9.03 -20.48
CA ASP A 218 -2.90 -7.81 -20.89
C ASP A 218 -1.69 -8.06 -21.82
N LEU A 219 -1.33 -9.34 -22.06
CA LEU A 219 -0.23 -9.69 -22.94
C LEU A 219 -0.39 -9.10 -24.35
N ASN A 220 -1.58 -9.22 -24.94
CA ASN A 220 -1.86 -8.66 -26.26
C ASN A 220 -1.70 -7.14 -26.31
N LEU A 221 -2.09 -6.43 -25.23
CA LEU A 221 -1.93 -4.99 -25.13
C LEU A 221 -0.44 -4.61 -25.14
N VAL A 222 0.38 -5.32 -24.34
CA VAL A 222 1.84 -5.09 -24.30
C VAL A 222 2.48 -5.36 -25.65
N VAL A 223 2.14 -6.47 -26.32
CA VAL A 223 2.69 -6.82 -27.65
C VAL A 223 2.29 -5.79 -28.70
N THR A 224 1.04 -5.34 -28.68
CA THR A 224 0.55 -4.31 -29.62
C THR A 224 1.28 -2.99 -29.45
N HIS A 225 1.58 -2.59 -28.22
CA HIS A 225 2.28 -1.32 -27.90
C HIS A 225 3.79 -1.50 -27.72
N ARG A 226 4.40 -2.63 -28.11
CA ARG A 226 5.80 -2.97 -27.80
C ARG A 226 6.79 -1.88 -28.23
N GLU A 227 6.59 -1.27 -29.39
CA GLU A 227 7.48 -0.22 -29.92
C GLU A 227 7.42 1.05 -29.08
N GLN A 228 6.23 1.45 -28.68
CA GLN A 228 6.04 2.61 -27.80
C GLN A 228 6.62 2.34 -26.39
N ILE A 229 6.36 1.13 -25.85
CA ILE A 229 6.87 0.72 -24.54
C ILE A 229 8.41 0.70 -24.54
N THR A 230 9.02 0.07 -25.55
CA THR A 230 10.49 0.00 -25.64
C THR A 230 11.10 1.37 -25.85
N ALA A 231 10.53 2.22 -26.69
CA ALA A 231 11.02 3.57 -26.91
C ALA A 231 10.92 4.43 -25.65
N GLU A 232 9.80 4.37 -24.93
CA GLU A 232 9.61 5.19 -23.73
C GLU A 232 10.45 4.67 -22.57
N LEU A 233 10.34 3.39 -22.19
CA LEU A 233 11.09 2.82 -21.09
C LEU A 233 12.61 2.82 -21.37
N GLY A 234 13.02 2.75 -22.63
CA GLY A 234 14.41 2.88 -23.06
C GLY A 234 15.08 4.21 -22.72
N LYS A 235 14.33 5.24 -22.34
CA LYS A 235 14.88 6.50 -21.82
C LYS A 235 15.51 6.37 -20.43
N ALA A 236 15.11 5.34 -19.68
CA ALA A 236 15.54 5.12 -18.30
C ALA A 236 16.08 3.71 -18.03
N TYR A 237 15.89 2.77 -18.95
CA TYR A 237 16.38 1.40 -18.86
C TYR A 237 17.15 1.01 -20.10
N GLU A 238 18.20 0.21 -19.96
CA GLU A 238 19.01 -0.32 -21.07
C GLU A 238 18.28 -1.43 -21.85
N GLY A 239 17.30 -2.09 -21.21
CA GLY A 239 16.51 -3.15 -21.82
C GLY A 239 15.12 -3.25 -21.20
N VAL A 240 14.17 -3.75 -22.01
CA VAL A 240 12.79 -4.03 -21.55
C VAL A 240 12.49 -5.48 -21.89
N LEU A 241 12.13 -6.26 -20.86
CA LEU A 241 11.78 -7.67 -20.95
C LEU A 241 10.32 -7.87 -20.58
N LEU A 242 9.64 -8.77 -21.26
CA LEU A 242 8.32 -9.27 -20.86
C LEU A 242 8.50 -10.60 -20.12
N ASP A 243 7.95 -10.68 -18.91
CA ASP A 243 7.89 -11.93 -18.15
C ASP A 243 6.81 -12.83 -18.76
N LEU A 244 7.17 -14.03 -19.16
CA LEU A 244 6.20 -15.02 -19.68
C LEU A 244 5.40 -15.67 -18.52
N GLU A 245 5.90 -15.59 -17.30
CA GLU A 245 5.13 -15.97 -16.12
C GLU A 245 4.14 -14.84 -15.80
N VAL A 246 2.89 -15.07 -16.13
CA VAL A 246 1.82 -14.09 -15.94
C VAL A 246 1.45 -13.94 -14.46
N ARG A 247 0.98 -12.77 -14.11
CA ARG A 247 0.40 -12.52 -12.79
C ARG A 247 -0.98 -13.17 -12.68
N GLY A 248 -1.20 -13.88 -11.58
CA GLY A 248 -2.50 -14.48 -11.21
C GLY A 248 -3.39 -13.51 -10.46
#